data_5cf07d4da716b89617111eb9704b073e
#
_entry.id   5cf07d4da716b89617111eb9704b073e
#
_cell.length_a   1.000
_cell.length_b   1.000
_cell.length_c   1.000
_cell.angle_alpha   90.00
_cell.angle_beta   90.00
_cell.angle_gamma   90.00
#
_symmetry.space_group_name_H-M   'P 1'
#
loop_
_entity.id
_entity.type
_entity.pdbx_description
1 polymer ?
#
loop_
_entity_poly.entity_id
_entity_poly.type
_entity_poly.pdbx_seq_one_letter_code
_entity_poly.pdbx_strand_id
1 'polypeptide(L)'
;MCAPKVNGGLGIRKLTTFNKALLGKWLWRFGVEETRLWWRVVALKFGEDWGGWSSKLGRGVHGCGLWRSIRKGWEVFSKHIRFEVGVGDRVKFWTDQWCGDLPLHLSFLVVYGIAINREASVVSSLKRLGTEARRSWKVLLLRNPNDCG
;
A
#
# COMPACT_ATOMS: atom_id res chain seq x y z
N MET A 1 -1.29 31.37 -4.03
CA MET A 1 -1.25 30.76 -2.68
C MET A 1 -2.68 30.72 -2.14
N CYS A 2 -3.17 29.54 -1.69
CA CYS A 2 -4.51 29.46 -1.09
C CYS A 2 -4.38 29.80 0.39
N ALA A 3 -4.85 30.97 0.80
CA ALA A 3 -4.86 31.39 2.19
C ALA A 3 -6.05 30.75 2.93
N PRO A 4 -5.92 30.36 4.21
CA PRO A 4 -7.03 29.85 5.01
C PRO A 4 -8.09 30.93 5.26
N LYS A 5 -9.35 30.53 5.48
CA LYS A 5 -10.48 31.46 5.71
C LYS A 5 -10.24 32.43 6.87
N VAL A 6 -9.54 31.99 7.92
CA VAL A 6 -9.20 32.82 9.08
C VAL A 6 -8.36 34.05 8.72
N ASN A 7 -7.61 34.00 7.62
CA ASN A 7 -6.76 35.09 7.11
C ASN A 7 -7.38 35.79 5.90
N GLY A 8 -8.72 35.79 5.74
CA GLY A 8 -9.43 36.45 4.65
C GLY A 8 -9.36 35.71 3.30
N GLY A 9 -8.84 34.48 3.27
CA GLY A 9 -8.78 33.67 2.06
C GLY A 9 -10.10 32.93 1.80
N LEU A 10 -10.36 32.59 0.50
CA LEU A 10 -11.55 31.81 0.09
C LEU A 10 -11.59 30.37 0.63
N GLY A 11 -10.59 29.93 1.39
CA GLY A 11 -10.52 28.58 1.96
C GLY A 11 -10.46 27.46 0.90
N ILE A 12 -10.04 27.77 -0.31
CA ILE A 12 -9.91 26.80 -1.41
C ILE A 12 -8.77 25.84 -1.07
N ARG A 13 -9.08 24.55 -1.02
CA ARG A 13 -8.07 23.50 -0.78
C ARG A 13 -7.05 23.49 -1.92
N LYS A 14 -5.77 23.26 -1.59
CA LYS A 14 -4.72 23.11 -2.61
C LYS A 14 -5.06 21.94 -3.53
N LEU A 15 -5.35 22.21 -4.80
CA LEU A 15 -5.72 21.21 -5.80
C LEU A 15 -4.69 20.06 -5.89
N THR A 16 -3.41 20.36 -5.73
CA THR A 16 -2.35 19.35 -5.74
C THR A 16 -2.47 18.34 -4.61
N THR A 17 -2.82 18.79 -3.39
CA THR A 17 -3.03 17.91 -2.24
C THR A 17 -4.29 17.09 -2.43
N PHE A 18 -5.36 17.70 -2.91
CA PHE A 18 -6.62 17.03 -3.19
C PHE A 18 -6.46 15.96 -4.28
N ASN A 19 -5.76 16.28 -5.37
CA ASN A 19 -5.45 15.30 -6.43
C ASN A 19 -4.62 14.11 -5.91
N LYS A 20 -3.63 14.35 -5.05
CA LYS A 20 -2.86 13.26 -4.43
C LYS A 20 -3.75 12.31 -3.61
N ALA A 21 -4.69 12.86 -2.84
CA ALA A 21 -5.64 12.07 -2.07
C ALA A 21 -6.57 11.24 -2.96
N LEU A 22 -7.10 11.84 -4.04
CA LEU A 22 -7.93 11.13 -5.03
C LEU A 22 -7.15 10.01 -5.73
N LEU A 23 -5.90 10.26 -6.11
CA LEU A 23 -5.05 9.23 -6.73
C LEU A 23 -4.71 8.12 -5.73
N GLY A 24 -4.50 8.45 -4.46
CA GLY A 24 -4.30 7.48 -3.38
C GLY A 24 -5.49 6.53 -3.21
N LYS A 25 -6.73 7.02 -3.39
CA LYS A 25 -7.94 6.18 -3.39
C LYS A 25 -7.88 5.07 -4.44
N TRP A 26 -7.34 5.31 -5.63
CA TRP A 26 -7.18 4.30 -6.66
C TRP A 26 -6.12 3.25 -6.31
N LEU A 27 -5.05 3.66 -5.64
CA LEU A 27 -4.04 2.73 -5.11
C LEU A 27 -4.65 1.81 -4.05
N TRP A 28 -5.42 2.37 -3.12
CA TRP A 28 -6.19 1.61 -2.14
C TRP A 28 -7.13 0.61 -2.78
N ARG A 29 -7.97 1.06 -3.72
CA ARG A 29 -8.92 0.21 -4.43
C ARG A 29 -8.23 -0.93 -5.17
N PHE A 30 -7.06 -0.69 -5.74
CA PHE A 30 -6.29 -1.73 -6.42
C PHE A 30 -5.92 -2.88 -5.46
N GLY A 31 -5.51 -2.58 -4.25
CA GLY A 31 -5.15 -3.59 -3.25
C GLY A 31 -6.33 -4.41 -2.70
N VAL A 32 -7.58 -3.89 -2.78
CA VAL A 32 -8.76 -4.53 -2.16
C VAL A 32 -9.82 -5.02 -3.13
N GLU A 33 -9.88 -4.49 -4.37
CA GLU A 33 -10.96 -4.77 -5.33
C GLU A 33 -10.52 -5.74 -6.45
N GLU A 34 -9.84 -6.83 -6.14
CA GLU A 34 -9.30 -7.80 -7.11
C GLU A 34 -10.34 -8.41 -8.06
N THR A 35 -11.60 -8.52 -7.63
CA THR A 35 -12.68 -9.11 -8.43
C THR A 35 -13.26 -8.16 -9.48
N ARG A 36 -12.92 -6.89 -9.46
CA ARG A 36 -13.48 -5.88 -10.36
C ARG A 36 -12.82 -5.93 -11.75
N LEU A 37 -13.62 -5.71 -12.78
CA LEU A 37 -13.16 -5.73 -14.18
C LEU A 37 -12.00 -4.75 -14.42
N TRP A 38 -12.11 -3.51 -13.91
CA TRP A 38 -11.06 -2.50 -14.08
C TRP A 38 -9.73 -2.95 -13.47
N TRP A 39 -9.76 -3.63 -12.32
CA TRP A 39 -8.58 -4.19 -11.67
C TRP A 39 -7.89 -5.22 -12.59
N ARG A 40 -8.68 -6.15 -13.14
CA ARG A 40 -8.18 -7.19 -14.06
C ARG A 40 -7.51 -6.59 -15.29
N VAL A 41 -8.10 -5.53 -15.87
CA VAL A 41 -7.52 -4.82 -17.02
C VAL A 41 -6.18 -4.20 -16.65
N VAL A 42 -6.07 -3.55 -15.48
CA VAL A 42 -4.82 -2.96 -14.99
C VAL A 42 -3.78 -4.03 -14.69
N ALA A 43 -4.16 -5.09 -13.98
CA ALA A 43 -3.27 -6.19 -13.63
C ALA A 43 -2.71 -6.91 -14.86
N LEU A 44 -3.54 -7.18 -15.89
CA LEU A 44 -3.11 -7.76 -17.15
C LEU A 44 -2.14 -6.84 -17.91
N LYS A 45 -2.39 -5.53 -17.89
CA LYS A 45 -1.58 -4.56 -18.65
C LYS A 45 -0.25 -4.24 -18.01
N PHE A 46 -0.20 -4.11 -16.69
CA PHE A 46 0.99 -3.66 -15.95
C PHE A 46 1.68 -4.79 -15.19
N GLY A 47 0.97 -5.87 -14.93
CA GLY A 47 1.38 -6.91 -13.99
C GLY A 47 1.18 -6.50 -12.54
N GLU A 48 1.15 -7.48 -11.67
CA GLU A 48 1.04 -7.29 -10.24
C GLU A 48 2.42 -7.29 -9.58
N ASP A 49 2.58 -6.49 -8.54
CA ASP A 49 3.70 -6.58 -7.62
C ASP A 49 3.46 -7.74 -6.63
N TRP A 50 4.49 -8.13 -5.91
CA TRP A 50 4.40 -9.17 -4.91
C TRP A 50 3.26 -8.88 -3.90
N GLY A 51 2.43 -9.88 -3.62
CA GLY A 51 1.27 -9.75 -2.74
C GLY A 51 0.03 -9.11 -3.38
N GLY A 52 0.12 -8.60 -4.63
CA GLY A 52 -1.02 -8.01 -5.35
C GLY A 52 -1.52 -6.67 -4.80
N TRP A 53 -0.79 -6.02 -3.89
CA TRP A 53 -1.19 -4.73 -3.31
C TRP A 53 -1.00 -3.56 -4.26
N SER A 54 -0.08 -3.68 -5.20
CA SER A 54 0.19 -2.70 -6.24
C SER A 54 0.50 -3.35 -7.57
N SER A 55 0.39 -2.59 -8.66
CA SER A 55 0.87 -3.02 -9.96
C SER A 55 2.36 -2.71 -10.14
N LYS A 56 3.01 -3.37 -11.08
CA LYS A 56 4.33 -2.96 -11.55
C LYS A 56 4.25 -1.62 -12.32
N LEU A 57 5.38 -0.94 -12.47
CA LEU A 57 5.44 0.37 -13.14
C LEU A 57 5.24 0.32 -14.66
N GLY A 58 5.10 -0.84 -15.27
CA GLY A 58 4.84 -1.03 -16.70
C GLY A 58 5.86 -0.36 -17.63
N ARG A 59 6.34 -1.09 -18.61
CA ARG A 59 7.36 -0.66 -19.58
C ARG A 59 6.73 -0.26 -20.92
N GLY A 60 5.81 0.67 -21.02
CA GLY A 60 5.20 1.03 -22.30
C GLY A 60 5.14 2.53 -22.53
N VAL A 61 5.29 2.98 -23.77
CA VAL A 61 5.27 4.40 -24.13
C VAL A 61 3.82 4.89 -24.35
N HIS A 62 2.90 4.07 -24.84
CA HIS A 62 1.55 4.45 -25.21
C HIS A 62 0.46 3.91 -24.28
N GLY A 63 -0.56 4.72 -24.00
CA GLY A 63 -1.78 4.34 -23.29
C GLY A 63 -1.66 4.07 -21.80
N CYS A 64 -0.56 4.45 -21.16
CA CYS A 64 -0.28 4.12 -19.75
C CYS A 64 -0.20 5.35 -18.82
N GLY A 65 -0.45 6.56 -19.33
CA GLY A 65 -0.16 7.81 -18.64
C GLY A 65 -0.85 7.95 -17.29
N LEU A 66 -2.16 7.75 -17.25
CA LEU A 66 -2.96 7.94 -16.02
C LEU A 66 -2.57 6.95 -14.93
N TRP A 67 -2.61 5.64 -15.22
CA TRP A 67 -2.29 4.63 -14.21
C TRP A 67 -0.82 4.71 -13.75
N ARG A 68 0.09 5.02 -14.64
CA ARG A 68 1.50 5.26 -14.29
C ARG A 68 1.66 6.44 -13.33
N SER A 69 0.90 7.52 -13.54
CA SER A 69 0.89 8.67 -12.63
C SER A 69 0.31 8.32 -11.27
N ILE A 70 -0.75 7.53 -11.22
CA ILE A 70 -1.32 6.98 -9.97
C ILE A 70 -0.26 6.11 -9.26
N ARG A 71 0.35 5.17 -9.97
CA ARG A 71 1.33 4.22 -9.41
C ARG A 71 2.59 4.90 -8.85
N LYS A 72 3.03 6.01 -9.42
CA LYS A 72 4.14 6.82 -8.87
C LYS A 72 3.86 7.32 -7.44
N GLY A 73 2.61 7.46 -7.06
CA GLY A 73 2.21 7.82 -5.70
C GLY A 73 2.35 6.70 -4.67
N TRP A 74 2.63 5.46 -5.10
CA TRP A 74 2.69 4.29 -4.22
C TRP A 74 3.74 4.42 -3.11
N GLU A 75 4.92 4.92 -3.39
CA GLU A 75 5.99 5.05 -2.39
C GLU A 75 5.61 5.95 -1.21
N VAL A 76 4.83 6.99 -1.49
CA VAL A 76 4.31 7.88 -0.44
C VAL A 76 3.11 7.24 0.23
N PHE A 77 2.20 6.67 -0.55
CA PHE A 77 0.97 6.06 -0.06
C PHE A 77 1.25 4.85 0.84
N SER A 78 2.18 3.97 0.46
CA SER A 78 2.52 2.76 1.21
C SER A 78 3.00 3.03 2.64
N LYS A 79 3.57 4.20 2.89
CA LYS A 79 3.98 4.63 4.24
C LYS A 79 2.80 4.96 5.16
N HIS A 80 1.60 5.11 4.60
CA HIS A 80 0.37 5.44 5.33
C HIS A 80 -0.59 4.26 5.44
N ILE A 81 -0.19 3.08 4.96
CA ILE A 81 -0.96 1.85 5.10
C ILE A 81 -0.31 0.94 6.12
N ARG A 82 -1.15 0.24 6.87
CA ARG A 82 -0.77 -0.83 7.79
C ARG A 82 -1.54 -2.08 7.39
N PHE A 83 -0.87 -3.20 7.42
CA PHE A 83 -1.50 -4.48 7.10
C PHE A 83 -2.01 -5.15 8.37
N GLU A 84 -3.29 -5.45 8.39
CA GLU A 84 -3.83 -6.42 9.34
C GLU A 84 -3.72 -7.81 8.74
N VAL A 85 -3.03 -8.71 9.44
CA VAL A 85 -2.65 -10.01 8.91
C VAL A 85 -3.73 -11.05 9.17
N GLY A 86 -4.41 -11.74 8.15
CA GLY A 86 -5.30 -12.91 8.17
C GLY A 86 -4.55 -14.19 7.92
N VAL A 87 -4.53 -14.64 6.68
CA VAL A 87 -3.75 -15.82 6.30
C VAL A 87 -2.26 -15.48 6.22
N GLY A 88 -1.91 -14.24 5.83
CA GLY A 88 -0.53 -13.75 5.77
C GLY A 88 0.27 -14.23 4.58
N ASP A 89 -0.40 -14.72 3.54
CA ASP A 89 0.21 -15.16 2.27
C ASP A 89 0.64 -13.99 1.39
N ARG A 90 -0.06 -12.86 1.48
CA ARG A 90 0.15 -11.65 0.70
C ARG A 90 0.98 -10.57 1.40
N VAL A 91 1.43 -10.80 2.61
CA VAL A 91 2.18 -9.84 3.42
C VAL A 91 3.60 -10.35 3.66
N LYS A 92 4.59 -9.53 3.34
CA LYS A 92 6.01 -9.85 3.57
C LYS A 92 6.34 -9.76 5.04
N PHE A 93 6.99 -10.78 5.56
CA PHE A 93 7.35 -10.85 6.97
C PHE A 93 8.28 -9.72 7.42
N TRP A 94 9.27 -9.37 6.61
CA TRP A 94 10.31 -8.42 6.98
C TRP A 94 10.01 -6.98 6.60
N THR A 95 9.46 -6.74 5.40
CA THR A 95 9.43 -5.41 4.80
C THR A 95 8.09 -4.71 4.94
N ASP A 96 7.00 -5.45 5.10
CA ASP A 96 5.69 -4.85 5.28
C ASP A 96 5.43 -4.49 6.75
N GLN A 97 4.66 -3.44 6.97
CA GLN A 97 4.27 -3.01 8.31
C GLN A 97 3.01 -3.76 8.75
N TRP A 98 3.20 -4.89 9.40
CA TRP A 98 2.13 -5.76 9.87
C TRP A 98 2.16 -5.99 11.39
N CYS A 99 3.27 -5.71 12.05
CA CYS A 99 3.45 -5.86 13.48
C CYS A 99 4.20 -4.64 14.03
N GLY A 100 3.62 -3.96 15.02
CA GLY A 100 4.23 -2.76 15.60
C GLY A 100 4.15 -1.53 14.69
N ASP A 101 4.95 -0.51 15.01
CA ASP A 101 4.94 0.79 14.33
C ASP A 101 5.94 0.88 13.18
N LEU A 102 6.85 -0.07 13.07
CA LEU A 102 7.89 -0.13 12.03
C LEU A 102 7.95 -1.54 11.42
N PRO A 103 8.35 -1.66 10.13
CA PRO A 103 8.67 -2.95 9.54
C PRO A 103 9.76 -3.69 10.32
N LEU A 104 9.64 -5.03 10.43
CA LEU A 104 10.55 -5.83 11.25
C LEU A 104 12.02 -5.73 10.82
N HIS A 105 12.31 -5.53 9.53
CA HIS A 105 13.70 -5.36 9.06
C HIS A 105 14.40 -4.14 9.65
N LEU A 106 13.65 -3.07 9.97
CA LEU A 106 14.21 -1.87 10.61
C LEU A 106 14.42 -2.07 12.12
N SER A 107 13.53 -2.82 12.78
CA SER A 107 13.62 -3.10 14.21
C SER A 107 14.66 -4.17 14.53
N PHE A 108 14.90 -5.10 13.61
CA PHE A 108 15.77 -6.28 13.80
C PHE A 108 16.79 -6.43 12.67
N LEU A 109 17.60 -5.39 12.43
CA LEU A 109 18.59 -5.32 11.34
C LEU A 109 19.54 -6.52 11.31
N VAL A 110 20.05 -6.94 12.46
CA VAL A 110 21.00 -8.07 12.57
C VAL A 110 20.33 -9.38 12.14
N VAL A 111 19.12 -9.64 12.64
CA VAL A 111 18.37 -10.86 12.31
C VAL A 111 17.96 -10.85 10.83
N TYR A 112 17.55 -9.70 10.31
CA TYR A 112 17.26 -9.54 8.89
C TYR A 112 18.52 -9.80 8.02
N GLY A 113 19.71 -9.38 8.48
CA GLY A 113 20.98 -9.60 7.78
C GLY A 113 21.31 -11.07 7.57
N ILE A 114 20.98 -11.94 8.54
CA ILE A 114 21.21 -13.40 8.50
C ILE A 114 19.99 -14.18 8.00
N ALA A 115 18.89 -13.52 7.69
CA ALA A 115 17.68 -14.20 7.22
C ALA A 115 17.91 -14.91 5.88
N ILE A 116 17.60 -16.20 5.82
CA ILE A 116 17.76 -17.04 4.62
C ILE A 116 16.78 -16.59 3.52
N ASN A 117 15.55 -16.22 3.89
CA ASN A 117 14.52 -15.76 2.96
C ASN A 117 13.96 -14.41 3.41
N ARG A 118 14.46 -13.34 2.80
CA ARG A 118 14.03 -11.96 3.06
C ARG A 118 12.68 -11.61 2.44
N GLU A 119 12.26 -12.36 1.42
CA GLU A 119 10.99 -12.19 0.72
C GLU A 119 9.87 -13.11 1.26
N ALA A 120 10.13 -13.80 2.36
CA ALA A 120 9.17 -14.72 2.97
C ALA A 120 7.86 -14.00 3.35
N SER A 121 6.71 -14.66 3.12
CA SER A 121 5.43 -14.20 3.63
C SER A 121 5.29 -14.46 5.12
N VAL A 122 4.37 -13.74 5.76
CA VAL A 122 4.07 -13.95 7.20
C VAL A 122 3.65 -15.38 7.45
N VAL A 123 2.77 -15.95 6.61
CA VAL A 123 2.32 -17.35 6.76
C VAL A 123 3.47 -18.35 6.64
N SER A 124 4.41 -18.14 5.73
CA SER A 124 5.52 -19.07 5.55
C SER A 124 6.51 -19.02 6.71
N SER A 125 6.68 -17.85 7.32
CA SER A 125 7.55 -17.65 8.48
C SER A 125 6.92 -18.21 9.77
N LEU A 126 5.61 -18.00 9.97
CA LEU A 126 4.90 -18.47 11.16
C LEU A 126 4.59 -19.98 11.13
N LYS A 127 4.39 -20.59 9.96
CA LYS A 127 4.23 -22.05 9.83
C LYS A 127 5.46 -22.82 10.34
N ARG A 128 6.65 -22.25 10.22
CA ARG A 128 7.88 -22.82 10.79
C ARG A 128 7.89 -22.83 12.33
N LEU A 129 7.08 -21.99 12.95
CA LEU A 129 6.96 -21.87 14.42
C LEU A 129 5.81 -22.72 15.01
N GLY A 130 5.12 -23.52 14.19
CA GLY A 130 4.08 -24.46 14.67
C GLY A 130 2.77 -23.82 15.11
N THR A 131 2.47 -22.60 14.68
CA THR A 131 1.25 -21.92 15.10
C THR A 131 0.21 -21.98 13.98
N GLU A 132 -0.78 -22.88 14.11
CA GLU A 132 -2.02 -22.83 13.33
C GLU A 132 -2.89 -21.67 13.83
N ALA A 133 -2.74 -20.50 13.21
CA ALA A 133 -3.62 -19.37 13.47
C ALA A 133 -4.48 -19.08 12.23
N ARG A 134 -5.69 -19.58 12.21
CA ARG A 134 -6.77 -19.13 11.31
C ARG A 134 -7.24 -17.75 11.76
N ARG A 135 -6.84 -16.70 11.08
CA ARG A 135 -7.38 -15.34 11.32
C ARG A 135 -7.65 -14.61 10.00
N SER A 136 -8.74 -13.87 9.97
CA SER A 136 -9.21 -13.04 8.84
C SER A 136 -8.53 -11.67 8.86
N TRP A 137 -8.19 -11.09 7.70
CA TRP A 137 -7.40 -9.86 7.60
C TRP A 137 -8.15 -8.71 6.95
N LYS A 138 -7.90 -7.49 7.43
CA LYS A 138 -8.35 -6.24 6.82
C LYS A 138 -7.17 -5.31 6.64
N VAL A 139 -7.11 -4.56 5.55
CA VAL A 139 -6.18 -3.44 5.37
C VAL A 139 -6.82 -2.19 5.94
N LEU A 140 -6.23 -1.60 6.97
CA LEU A 140 -6.67 -0.33 7.53
C LEU A 140 -5.76 0.81 7.04
N LEU A 141 -6.36 1.92 6.65
CA LEU A 141 -5.64 3.18 6.50
C LEU A 141 -5.38 3.75 7.90
N LEU A 142 -4.12 4.09 8.19
CA LEU A 142 -3.74 4.71 9.47
C LEU A 142 -4.40 6.08 9.67
N ARG A 143 -4.93 6.68 8.61
CA ARG A 143 -5.66 7.95 8.66
C ARG A 143 -6.70 7.99 7.55
N ASN A 144 -7.93 8.25 7.91
CA ASN A 144 -8.99 8.50 6.93
C ASN A 144 -8.62 9.76 6.12
N PRO A 145 -8.57 9.72 4.78
CA PRO A 145 -8.29 10.91 3.97
C PRO A 145 -9.33 12.03 4.13
N ASN A 146 -10.45 11.76 4.82
CA ASN A 146 -11.50 12.73 5.12
C ASN A 146 -11.35 13.41 6.49
N ASP A 147 -10.43 12.99 7.34
CA ASP A 147 -10.15 13.59 8.65
C ASP A 147 -9.12 14.74 8.54
N CYS A 148 -9.37 15.67 7.65
CA CYS A 148 -8.77 17.00 7.70
C CYS A 148 -9.82 17.95 8.28
N GLY A 149 -9.90 17.99 9.63
CA GLY A 149 -10.48 19.10 10.36
C GLY A 149 -9.63 20.37 10.21
#